data_124275f724ae2500cc0d609c32eb3247
#
_entry.id   124275f724ae2500cc0d609c32eb3247
#
_cell.length_a   1.000
_cell.length_b   1.000
_cell.length_c   1.000
_cell.angle_alpha   90.00
_cell.angle_beta   90.00
_cell.angle_gamma   90.00
#
_symmetry.space_group_name_H-M   'P 1'
#
loop_
_entity.id
_entity.type
_entity.pdbx_description
1 polymer ?
#
loop_
_entity_poly.entity_id
_entity_poly.type
_entity_poly.pdbx_seq_one_letter_code
_entity_poly.pdbx_strand_id
1 'polypeptide(L)'
;MNRRIFLKQFVLATTTLGPLAAGAASAVESSTPPADKLDAQTVKDWLRRWEQHILDEARNRYCDIELGEELGWKVSPFLNGFYYAFRATREIKWLEHLIDWGEAWTKRGIKEPDGFIGWPKAGTGGSVAENLYSDSLLGEAMALRPLVLASGVIRKDPDLKKRFGPKGDGYLKLSEQVLEKWLSRKCWRQVQSGGVWVVPEFGIDRQTGQWTESYARRDTEGFSNPDNKQNHIARWLMAMHEVSAQAGCKERAEQWWKLMRSRMKTREQGKYFVWNYWEPAGPWDFKPDGSPRHWVGVHPNGGYYQIDVEAIVDAYEHNLVFNQNDLDRLVATNRDFMWNQQITGARFQRIDGGEPDPRWKDSPGMLWTALVPYDATLRKVFLANHNPASWGGIGSTPWFVARELA
;
A
#
# COMPACT_ATOMS: atom_id res chain seq x y z
N MET A 1 44.95 -31.96 -26.43
CA MET A 1 45.25 -32.03 -27.88
C MET A 1 44.12 -31.34 -28.64
N ASN A 2 44.53 -30.38 -29.46
CA ASN A 2 43.79 -29.65 -30.54
C ASN A 2 42.57 -28.81 -30.24
N ARG A 3 42.89 -27.51 -30.18
CA ARG A 3 42.04 -26.35 -30.51
C ARG A 3 41.68 -26.35 -32.00
N ARG A 4 40.48 -26.00 -32.38
CA ARG A 4 40.18 -25.34 -33.67
C ARG A 4 39.27 -24.13 -33.49
N ILE A 5 39.87 -22.99 -33.79
CA ILE A 5 39.31 -21.66 -33.97
C ILE A 5 38.51 -21.63 -35.27
N PHE A 6 37.30 -21.06 -35.26
CA PHE A 6 36.60 -20.58 -36.46
C PHE A 6 36.25 -19.13 -36.32
N LEU A 7 37.07 -18.26 -36.92
CA LEU A 7 36.72 -16.90 -37.31
C LEU A 7 35.73 -16.96 -38.49
N LYS A 8 34.62 -16.30 -38.42
CA LYS A 8 33.86 -15.86 -39.60
C LYS A 8 33.66 -14.35 -39.56
N GLN A 9 34.15 -13.72 -40.61
CA GLN A 9 34.07 -12.34 -40.96
C GLN A 9 32.58 -11.85 -41.04
N PHE A 10 32.28 -10.72 -40.43
CA PHE A 10 31.06 -10.00 -40.71
C PHE A 10 31.40 -8.78 -41.56
N VAL A 11 30.77 -8.73 -42.74
CA VAL A 11 30.76 -7.64 -43.69
C VAL A 11 29.97 -6.46 -43.09
N LEU A 12 30.57 -5.26 -43.04
CA LEU A 12 29.90 -4.02 -42.76
C LEU A 12 28.97 -3.65 -43.93
N ALA A 13 27.69 -3.64 -43.70
CA ALA A 13 26.72 -2.95 -44.54
C ALA A 13 26.40 -1.59 -43.89
N THR A 14 26.89 -0.53 -44.52
CA THR A 14 26.50 0.85 -44.21
C THR A 14 25.09 1.10 -44.72
N THR A 15 24.10 1.17 -43.86
CA THR A 15 22.78 1.69 -44.18
C THR A 15 22.67 3.13 -43.66
N THR A 16 22.48 4.04 -44.58
CA THR A 16 22.16 5.46 -44.33
C THR A 16 20.87 5.60 -43.53
N LEU A 17 20.98 6.18 -42.34
CA LEU A 17 19.84 6.59 -41.53
C LEU A 17 19.18 7.84 -42.13
N GLY A 18 17.97 7.69 -42.64
CA GLY A 18 17.06 8.79 -42.90
C GLY A 18 16.48 9.35 -41.58
N PRO A 19 16.05 10.62 -41.57
CA PRO A 19 15.58 11.25 -40.35
C PRO A 19 14.28 10.60 -39.88
N LEU A 20 14.30 9.98 -38.67
CA LEU A 20 13.12 9.55 -37.95
C LEU A 20 12.32 10.82 -37.56
N ALA A 21 11.17 10.99 -38.16
CA ALA A 21 10.16 11.94 -37.72
C ALA A 21 9.78 11.59 -36.28
N ALA A 22 10.02 12.51 -35.34
CA ALA A 22 9.52 12.45 -34.00
C ALA A 22 7.99 12.50 -34.07
N GLY A 23 7.38 11.30 -33.95
CA GLY A 23 5.93 11.19 -33.74
C GLY A 23 5.62 11.79 -32.39
N ALA A 24 4.98 12.95 -32.36
CA ALA A 24 4.37 13.52 -31.20
C ALA A 24 3.36 12.46 -30.65
N ALA A 25 3.65 11.88 -29.50
CA ALA A 25 2.66 11.13 -28.76
C ALA A 25 1.54 12.12 -28.42
N SER A 26 0.42 11.97 -29.13
CA SER A 26 -0.82 12.68 -28.82
C SER A 26 -1.23 12.22 -27.42
N ALA A 27 -1.07 13.10 -26.44
CA ALA A 27 -1.71 12.93 -25.15
C ALA A 27 -3.21 12.85 -25.43
N VAL A 28 -3.80 11.68 -25.18
CA VAL A 28 -5.26 11.53 -25.17
C VAL A 28 -5.73 12.36 -23.99
N GLU A 29 -6.20 13.56 -24.27
CA GLU A 29 -6.89 14.38 -23.28
C GLU A 29 -8.08 13.57 -22.76
N SER A 30 -8.02 13.23 -21.47
CA SER A 30 -9.14 12.67 -20.75
C SER A 30 -10.33 13.64 -20.89
N SER A 31 -11.37 13.23 -21.58
CA SER A 31 -12.56 14.03 -21.87
C SER A 31 -13.51 14.18 -20.66
N THR A 32 -13.05 13.87 -19.45
CA THR A 32 -13.82 14.12 -18.24
C THR A 32 -13.62 15.58 -17.84
N PRO A 33 -14.68 16.42 -17.80
CA PRO A 33 -14.53 17.78 -17.30
C PRO A 33 -13.98 17.74 -15.88
N PRO A 34 -13.04 18.62 -15.53
CA PRO A 34 -12.53 18.69 -14.17
C PRO A 34 -13.73 18.86 -13.21
N ALA A 35 -13.86 17.93 -12.28
CA ALA A 35 -14.88 18.06 -11.23
C ALA A 35 -14.62 19.36 -10.49
N ASP A 36 -15.67 20.15 -10.22
CA ASP A 36 -15.52 21.40 -9.49
C ASP A 36 -14.68 21.20 -8.24
N LYS A 37 -13.64 22.02 -8.09
CA LYS A 37 -12.76 21.98 -6.90
C LYS A 37 -13.61 22.25 -5.64
N LEU A 38 -13.18 21.73 -4.50
CA LEU A 38 -13.79 22.09 -3.22
C LEU A 38 -13.68 23.59 -3.01
N ASP A 39 -14.77 24.20 -2.54
CA ASP A 39 -14.71 25.58 -2.09
C ASP A 39 -13.83 25.72 -0.84
N ALA A 40 -13.22 26.90 -0.69
CA ALA A 40 -12.26 27.15 0.38
C ALA A 40 -12.88 27.02 1.79
N GLN A 41 -14.17 27.28 1.93
CA GLN A 41 -14.86 27.17 3.24
C GLN A 41 -15.04 25.70 3.62
N THR A 42 -15.44 24.85 2.69
CA THR A 42 -15.54 23.38 2.90
C THR A 42 -14.18 22.79 3.28
N VAL A 43 -13.10 23.15 2.56
CA VAL A 43 -11.73 22.71 2.88
C VAL A 43 -11.36 23.11 4.32
N LYS A 44 -11.61 24.38 4.69
CA LYS A 44 -11.30 24.88 6.04
C LYS A 44 -12.08 24.15 7.12
N ASP A 45 -13.38 23.92 6.92
CA ASP A 45 -14.22 23.22 7.89
C ASP A 45 -13.84 21.75 8.04
N TRP A 46 -13.48 21.08 6.94
CA TRP A 46 -13.01 19.71 6.98
C TRP A 46 -11.68 19.58 7.73
N LEU A 47 -10.71 20.42 7.41
CA LEU A 47 -9.41 20.41 8.09
C LEU A 47 -9.55 20.72 9.58
N ARG A 48 -10.40 21.68 9.97
CA ARG A 48 -10.65 21.99 11.38
C ARG A 48 -11.27 20.82 12.14
N ARG A 49 -12.28 20.15 11.58
CA ARG A 49 -12.93 18.99 12.20
C ARG A 49 -11.97 17.80 12.28
N TRP A 50 -11.20 17.59 11.22
CA TRP A 50 -10.17 16.57 11.16
C TRP A 50 -9.07 16.82 12.19
N GLU A 51 -8.54 18.03 12.29
CA GLU A 51 -7.52 18.42 13.25
C GLU A 51 -7.95 18.13 14.68
N GLN A 52 -9.16 18.54 15.05
CA GLN A 52 -9.71 18.26 16.37
C GLN A 52 -9.76 16.75 16.63
N HIS A 53 -10.23 15.98 15.68
CA HIS A 53 -10.37 14.52 15.82
C HIS A 53 -9.01 13.81 15.90
N ILE A 54 -8.07 14.12 14.99
CA ILE A 54 -6.77 13.46 15.00
C ILE A 54 -5.97 13.78 16.27
N LEU A 55 -6.05 15.01 16.78
CA LEU A 55 -5.35 15.38 18.00
C LEU A 55 -5.98 14.73 19.24
N ASP A 56 -7.30 14.58 19.29
CA ASP A 56 -7.99 13.86 20.36
C ASP A 56 -7.60 12.36 20.35
N GLU A 57 -7.64 11.71 19.19
CA GLU A 57 -7.25 10.31 19.05
C GLU A 57 -5.75 10.08 19.29
N ALA A 58 -4.88 11.03 18.90
CA ALA A 58 -3.44 10.96 19.08
C ALA A 58 -3.02 10.93 20.57
N ARG A 59 -3.88 11.35 21.49
CA ARG A 59 -3.64 11.23 22.95
C ARG A 59 -3.45 9.79 23.40
N ASN A 60 -3.99 8.82 22.67
CA ASN A 60 -3.80 7.41 22.94
C ASN A 60 -2.36 6.93 22.70
N ARG A 61 -1.51 7.74 22.03
CA ARG A 61 -0.08 7.46 21.80
C ARG A 61 0.17 6.02 21.32
N TYR A 62 -0.56 5.57 20.30
CA TYR A 62 -0.39 4.23 19.73
C TYR A 62 1.07 3.94 19.33
N CYS A 63 1.84 4.96 18.95
CA CYS A 63 3.25 4.84 18.66
C CYS A 63 4.12 4.41 19.86
N ASP A 64 3.65 4.60 21.10
CA ASP A 64 4.33 4.15 22.31
C ASP A 64 3.90 2.73 22.74
N ILE A 65 2.82 2.21 22.18
CA ILE A 65 2.18 0.96 22.63
C ILE A 65 2.29 -0.15 21.57
N GLU A 66 1.97 0.15 20.31
CA GLU A 66 1.79 -0.84 19.27
C GLU A 66 3.09 -1.21 18.57
N LEU A 67 3.22 -2.49 18.21
CA LEU A 67 4.32 -3.10 17.47
C LEU A 67 3.78 -4.17 16.53
N GLY A 68 4.64 -4.86 15.82
CA GLY A 68 4.27 -5.92 14.89
C GLY A 68 3.31 -5.42 13.80
N GLU A 69 2.27 -6.17 13.50
CA GLU A 69 1.28 -5.80 12.49
C GLU A 69 0.44 -4.57 12.89
N GLU A 70 0.29 -4.30 14.19
CA GLU A 70 -0.46 -3.14 14.68
C GLU A 70 0.23 -1.80 14.42
N LEU A 71 1.54 -1.78 14.11
CA LEU A 71 2.19 -0.60 13.54
C LEU A 71 1.47 -0.12 12.28
N GLY A 72 1.05 -1.07 11.43
CA GLY A 72 0.28 -0.76 10.24
C GLY A 72 -1.13 -0.25 10.54
N TRP A 73 -1.88 -0.98 11.37
CA TRP A 73 -3.31 -0.69 11.56
C TRP A 73 -3.59 0.44 12.54
N LYS A 74 -2.69 0.70 13.51
CA LYS A 74 -2.89 1.68 14.57
C LYS A 74 -2.01 2.92 14.46
N VAL A 75 -0.76 2.77 13.99
CA VAL A 75 0.20 3.89 13.93
C VAL A 75 0.24 4.53 12.57
N SER A 76 0.28 3.73 11.50
CA SER A 76 0.37 4.23 10.12
C SER A 76 -0.75 5.21 9.72
N PRO A 77 -2.03 5.06 10.12
CA PRO A 77 -3.06 6.03 9.79
C PRO A 77 -2.71 7.46 10.26
N PHE A 78 -2.17 7.60 11.47
CA PHE A 78 -1.74 8.90 12.01
C PHE A 78 -0.53 9.46 11.24
N LEU A 79 0.48 8.63 10.96
CA LEU A 79 1.65 9.06 10.20
C LEU A 79 1.25 9.54 8.79
N ASN A 80 0.33 8.83 8.11
CA ASN A 80 -0.22 9.26 6.83
C ASN A 80 -1.03 10.56 6.99
N GLY A 81 -1.86 10.65 8.03
CA GLY A 81 -2.63 11.86 8.35
C GLY A 81 -1.74 13.08 8.51
N PHE A 82 -0.70 12.98 9.32
CA PHE A 82 0.27 14.08 9.53
C PHE A 82 1.02 14.44 8.25
N TYR A 83 1.48 13.45 7.47
CA TYR A 83 2.15 13.68 6.20
C TYR A 83 1.26 14.46 5.21
N TYR A 84 0.04 13.98 4.99
CA TYR A 84 -0.85 14.63 4.03
C TYR A 84 -1.41 15.97 4.53
N ALA A 85 -1.57 16.15 5.85
CA ALA A 85 -1.90 17.46 6.42
C ALA A 85 -0.79 18.48 6.17
N PHE A 86 0.49 18.08 6.33
CA PHE A 86 1.60 18.93 5.94
C PHE A 86 1.56 19.24 4.42
N ARG A 87 1.25 18.26 3.58
CA ARG A 87 1.12 18.49 2.13
C ARG A 87 0.01 19.47 1.79
N ALA A 88 -1.13 19.41 2.49
CA ALA A 88 -2.30 20.27 2.29
C ALA A 88 -2.09 21.68 2.83
N THR A 89 -1.51 21.84 4.03
CA THR A 89 -1.49 23.11 4.76
C THR A 89 -0.13 23.80 4.77
N ARG A 90 0.96 23.06 4.56
CA ARG A 90 2.36 23.47 4.76
C ARG A 90 2.69 23.86 6.21
N GLU A 91 1.80 23.55 7.16
CA GLU A 91 2.04 23.81 8.58
C GLU A 91 3.06 22.83 9.15
N ILE A 92 4.16 23.36 9.67
CA ILE A 92 5.31 22.60 10.19
C ILE A 92 4.94 21.65 11.33
N LYS A 93 3.93 22.01 12.14
CA LYS A 93 3.48 21.19 13.25
C LYS A 93 3.15 19.75 12.84
N TRP A 94 2.61 19.55 11.63
CA TRP A 94 2.26 18.22 11.14
C TRP A 94 3.47 17.35 10.84
N LEU A 95 4.53 17.97 10.34
CA LEU A 95 5.80 17.27 10.15
C LEU A 95 6.48 16.96 11.48
N GLU A 96 6.35 17.85 12.48
CA GLU A 96 6.83 17.62 13.86
C GLU A 96 6.09 16.46 14.53
N HIS A 97 4.76 16.37 14.40
CA HIS A 97 3.97 15.22 14.87
C HIS A 97 4.38 13.92 14.20
N LEU A 98 4.59 13.95 12.88
CA LEU A 98 5.05 12.78 12.13
C LEU A 98 6.43 12.31 12.63
N ILE A 99 7.36 13.21 12.86
CA ILE A 99 8.71 12.92 13.37
C ILE A 99 8.63 12.38 14.81
N ASP A 100 7.86 13.03 15.68
CA ASP A 100 7.69 12.58 17.07
C ASP A 100 7.16 11.15 17.14
N TRP A 101 6.11 10.86 16.38
CA TRP A 101 5.53 9.50 16.33
C TRP A 101 6.47 8.50 15.66
N GLY A 102 7.16 8.91 14.61
CA GLY A 102 8.16 8.09 13.93
C GLY A 102 9.28 7.67 14.86
N GLU A 103 9.83 8.62 15.64
CA GLU A 103 10.88 8.35 16.63
C GLU A 103 10.37 7.51 17.81
N ALA A 104 9.14 7.75 18.25
CA ALA A 104 8.56 7.02 19.37
C ALA A 104 8.52 5.50 19.12
N TRP A 105 8.04 5.07 17.94
CA TRP A 105 7.99 3.64 17.65
C TRP A 105 9.35 3.10 17.17
N THR A 106 10.14 3.84 16.37
CA THR A 106 11.41 3.33 15.82
C THR A 106 12.43 3.03 16.91
N LYS A 107 12.54 3.86 17.96
CA LYS A 107 13.45 3.63 19.10
C LYS A 107 13.12 2.39 19.93
N ARG A 108 11.95 1.80 19.76
CA ARG A 108 11.51 0.56 20.45
C ARG A 108 11.93 -0.71 19.72
N GLY A 109 12.60 -0.57 18.58
CA GLY A 109 13.16 -1.71 17.88
C GLY A 109 14.17 -2.47 18.73
N ILE A 110 14.15 -3.79 18.60
CA ILE A 110 15.12 -4.68 19.23
C ILE A 110 16.02 -5.31 18.18
N LYS A 111 17.23 -5.66 18.59
CA LYS A 111 18.11 -6.44 17.73
C LYS A 111 17.65 -7.90 17.75
N GLU A 112 17.32 -8.42 16.59
CA GLU A 112 16.86 -9.79 16.43
C GLU A 112 18.03 -10.77 16.23
N PRO A 113 17.80 -12.11 16.31
CA PRO A 113 18.87 -13.11 16.23
C PRO A 113 19.71 -13.04 14.95
N ASP A 114 19.16 -12.58 13.82
CA ASP A 114 19.87 -12.37 12.56
C ASP A 114 20.64 -11.04 12.48
N GLY A 115 20.59 -10.25 13.56
CA GLY A 115 21.31 -9.00 13.67
C GLY A 115 20.57 -7.77 13.15
N PHE A 116 19.44 -7.92 12.48
CA PHE A 116 18.59 -6.81 12.06
C PHE A 116 17.77 -6.23 13.22
N ILE A 117 17.25 -5.04 13.02
CA ILE A 117 16.30 -4.44 13.95
C ILE A 117 14.88 -4.82 13.53
N GLY A 118 14.07 -5.21 14.51
CA GLY A 118 12.67 -5.52 14.33
C GLY A 118 11.79 -4.96 15.43
N TRP A 119 10.49 -5.00 15.22
CA TRP A 119 9.46 -4.53 16.16
C TRP A 119 8.44 -5.64 16.45
N PRO A 120 8.88 -6.80 16.95
CA PRO A 120 8.01 -7.95 17.11
C PRO A 120 6.99 -7.73 18.24
N LYS A 121 5.80 -8.30 18.05
CA LYS A 121 4.71 -8.33 19.03
C LYS A 121 4.12 -9.72 19.13
N ALA A 122 3.75 -10.13 20.34
CA ALA A 122 3.04 -11.39 20.55
C ALA A 122 1.59 -11.29 20.06
N GLY A 123 1.06 -12.39 19.53
CA GLY A 123 -0.36 -12.55 19.22
C GLY A 123 -0.90 -11.72 18.06
N THR A 124 -0.03 -11.04 17.28
CA THR A 124 -0.50 -10.23 16.14
C THR A 124 -1.03 -11.07 14.99
N GLY A 125 -2.15 -10.61 14.42
CA GLY A 125 -2.84 -11.37 13.38
C GLY A 125 -3.49 -12.67 13.87
N GLY A 126 -3.59 -12.89 15.18
CA GLY A 126 -4.14 -14.09 15.79
C GLY A 126 -3.30 -15.35 15.55
N SER A 127 -2.02 -15.19 15.23
CA SER A 127 -1.20 -16.27 14.69
C SER A 127 -0.03 -16.71 15.56
N VAL A 128 0.28 -16.00 16.63
CA VAL A 128 1.46 -16.29 17.45
C VAL A 128 1.04 -16.60 18.90
N ALA A 129 1.63 -17.65 19.51
CA ALA A 129 1.40 -17.95 20.92
C ALA A 129 1.84 -16.77 21.81
N GLU A 130 1.29 -16.67 23.01
CA GLU A 130 1.57 -15.55 23.92
C GLU A 130 3.06 -15.38 24.26
N ASN A 131 3.83 -16.46 24.22
CA ASN A 131 5.27 -16.45 24.45
C ASN A 131 6.11 -16.24 23.18
N LEU A 132 5.50 -16.22 22.00
CA LEU A 132 6.18 -15.98 20.72
C LEU A 132 5.90 -14.57 20.22
N TYR A 133 6.93 -13.92 19.74
CA TYR A 133 6.90 -12.61 19.13
C TYR A 133 7.25 -12.74 17.66
N SER A 134 6.56 -12.01 16.81
CA SER A 134 6.78 -12.01 15.38
C SER A 134 6.84 -10.61 14.86
N ASP A 135 7.82 -10.35 14.01
CA ASP A 135 7.86 -9.17 13.16
C ASP A 135 6.76 -9.20 12.11
N SER A 136 6.44 -8.04 11.60
CA SER A 136 5.49 -7.89 10.51
C SER A 136 6.05 -6.98 9.41
N LEU A 137 6.40 -7.56 8.27
CA LEU A 137 6.73 -6.78 7.07
C LEU A 137 5.61 -5.78 6.72
N LEU A 138 4.35 -6.20 6.86
CA LEU A 138 3.20 -5.32 6.62
C LEU A 138 3.21 -4.11 7.57
N GLY A 139 3.35 -4.35 8.88
CA GLY A 139 3.35 -3.29 9.89
C GLY A 139 4.48 -2.30 9.66
N GLU A 140 5.68 -2.82 9.39
CA GLU A 140 6.86 -2.01 9.09
C GLU A 140 6.70 -1.21 7.79
N ALA A 141 6.26 -1.83 6.71
CA ALA A 141 6.05 -1.17 5.42
C ALA A 141 5.03 -0.03 5.51
N MET A 142 3.89 -0.28 6.19
CA MET A 142 2.85 0.73 6.39
C MET A 142 3.33 1.91 7.22
N ALA A 143 4.08 1.66 8.30
CA ALA A 143 4.58 2.72 9.18
C ALA A 143 5.77 3.49 8.56
N LEU A 144 6.62 2.83 7.78
CA LEU A 144 7.76 3.46 7.11
C LEU A 144 7.35 4.28 5.88
N ARG A 145 6.32 3.90 5.15
CA ARG A 145 5.92 4.62 3.93
C ARG A 145 5.76 6.13 4.14
N PRO A 146 4.97 6.65 5.10
CA PRO A 146 4.84 8.08 5.33
C PRO A 146 6.15 8.75 5.78
N LEU A 147 7.03 8.06 6.50
CA LEU A 147 8.35 8.56 6.88
C LEU A 147 9.27 8.71 5.66
N VAL A 148 9.24 7.75 4.73
CA VAL A 148 9.98 7.83 3.45
C VAL A 148 9.47 8.99 2.61
N LEU A 149 8.15 9.14 2.46
CA LEU A 149 7.55 10.24 1.73
C LEU A 149 7.93 11.61 2.34
N ALA A 150 7.90 11.72 3.67
CA ALA A 150 8.33 12.92 4.38
C ALA A 150 9.82 13.22 4.15
N SER A 151 10.67 12.19 4.11
CA SER A 151 12.09 12.33 3.79
C SER A 151 12.30 12.94 2.40
N GLY A 152 11.48 12.54 1.43
CA GLY A 152 11.51 13.12 0.08
C GLY A 152 11.17 14.62 0.07
N VAL A 153 10.21 15.04 0.87
CA VAL A 153 9.85 16.48 1.01
C VAL A 153 10.95 17.24 1.75
N ILE A 154 11.45 16.70 2.85
CA ILE A 154 12.55 17.31 3.65
C ILE A 154 13.78 17.54 2.78
N ARG A 155 14.17 16.60 1.93
CA ARG A 155 15.35 16.71 1.07
C ARG A 155 15.22 17.78 -0.02
N LYS A 156 13.99 18.02 -0.51
CA LYS A 156 13.72 18.98 -1.59
C LYS A 156 13.59 20.42 -1.12
N ASP A 157 13.30 20.66 0.15
CA ASP A 157 13.07 21.97 0.74
C ASP A 157 14.30 22.35 1.60
N PRO A 158 15.04 23.44 1.29
CA PRO A 158 16.26 23.81 2.00
C PRO A 158 16.06 24.08 3.50
N ASP A 159 14.95 24.70 3.89
CA ASP A 159 14.65 25.03 5.29
C ASP A 159 14.31 23.77 6.07
N LEU A 160 13.49 22.88 5.48
CA LEU A 160 13.20 21.60 6.08
C LEU A 160 14.45 20.73 6.18
N LYS A 161 15.29 20.72 5.15
CA LYS A 161 16.56 19.99 5.15
C LYS A 161 17.49 20.48 6.25
N LYS A 162 17.60 21.79 6.45
CA LYS A 162 18.37 22.37 7.54
C LYS A 162 17.87 21.92 8.92
N ARG A 163 16.54 21.84 9.08
CA ARG A 163 15.89 21.54 10.38
C ARG A 163 15.77 20.03 10.65
N PHE A 164 15.40 19.23 9.65
CA PHE A 164 15.03 17.83 9.81
C PHE A 164 15.84 16.86 8.93
N GLY A 165 16.84 17.35 8.19
CA GLY A 165 17.62 16.53 7.25
C GLY A 165 18.15 15.22 7.86
N PRO A 166 18.84 15.25 9.02
CA PRO A 166 19.35 14.03 9.66
C PRO A 166 18.24 13.02 9.99
N LYS A 167 17.00 13.47 10.32
CA LYS A 167 15.86 12.60 10.57
C LYS A 167 15.37 11.95 9.28
N GLY A 168 15.19 12.75 8.22
CA GLY A 168 14.82 12.24 6.90
C GLY A 168 15.79 11.19 6.37
N ASP A 169 17.10 11.46 6.47
CA ASP A 169 18.13 10.51 6.06
C ASP A 169 18.11 9.23 6.91
N GLY A 170 17.87 9.36 8.22
CA GLY A 170 17.70 8.23 9.13
C GLY A 170 16.54 7.33 8.76
N TYR A 171 15.37 7.88 8.39
CA TYR A 171 14.21 7.11 7.97
C TYR A 171 14.42 6.36 6.65
N LEU A 172 15.11 6.97 5.69
CA LEU A 172 15.49 6.28 4.45
C LEU A 172 16.42 5.12 4.73
N LYS A 173 17.48 5.34 5.49
CA LYS A 173 18.42 4.28 5.86
C LYS A 173 17.72 3.15 6.62
N LEU A 174 16.84 3.47 7.55
CA LEU A 174 16.04 2.47 8.27
C LEU A 174 15.16 1.66 7.31
N SER A 175 14.52 2.33 6.36
CA SER A 175 13.67 1.68 5.35
C SER A 175 14.49 0.74 4.45
N GLU A 176 15.70 1.11 4.06
CA GLU A 176 16.64 0.26 3.32
C GLU A 176 17.04 -0.97 4.14
N GLN A 177 17.37 -0.80 5.42
CA GLN A 177 17.70 -1.91 6.33
C GLN A 177 16.53 -2.89 6.53
N VAL A 178 15.30 -2.37 6.65
CA VAL A 178 14.11 -3.20 6.74
C VAL A 178 13.88 -3.98 5.45
N LEU A 179 14.05 -3.37 4.28
CA LEU A 179 13.96 -4.10 3.01
C LEU A 179 15.01 -5.21 2.93
N GLU A 180 16.26 -4.91 3.27
CA GLU A 180 17.34 -5.91 3.29
C GLU A 180 17.05 -7.06 4.26
N LYS A 181 16.52 -6.77 5.46
CA LYS A 181 16.07 -7.77 6.42
C LYS A 181 15.14 -8.79 5.78
N TRP A 182 14.07 -8.32 5.15
CA TRP A 182 13.06 -9.22 4.58
C TRP A 182 13.52 -9.95 3.33
N LEU A 183 14.43 -9.36 2.55
CA LEU A 183 15.09 -10.03 1.42
C LEU A 183 16.04 -11.12 1.91
N SER A 184 16.84 -10.85 2.94
CA SER A 184 17.77 -11.83 3.54
C SER A 184 17.02 -13.03 4.14
N ARG A 185 15.83 -12.79 4.68
CA ARG A 185 14.91 -13.82 5.19
C ARG A 185 14.18 -14.57 4.09
N LYS A 186 14.49 -14.29 2.80
CA LYS A 186 13.89 -14.94 1.61
C LYS A 186 12.36 -14.82 1.56
N CYS A 187 11.82 -13.71 2.12
CA CYS A 187 10.37 -13.46 2.11
C CYS A 187 9.86 -13.00 0.75
N TRP A 188 10.71 -12.58 -0.18
CA TRP A 188 10.34 -12.35 -1.58
C TRP A 188 10.48 -13.61 -2.40
N ARG A 189 9.42 -14.02 -3.07
CA ARG A 189 9.41 -15.20 -3.96
C ARG A 189 8.92 -14.81 -5.34
N GLN A 190 9.72 -15.14 -6.36
CA GLN A 190 9.37 -14.92 -7.75
C GLN A 190 8.52 -16.06 -8.27
N VAL A 191 7.51 -15.75 -9.06
CA VAL A 191 6.63 -16.68 -9.76
C VAL A 191 6.57 -16.34 -11.25
N GLN A 192 6.03 -17.22 -12.08
CA GLN A 192 6.01 -17.02 -13.53
C GLN A 192 5.33 -15.69 -13.94
N SER A 193 4.26 -15.30 -13.26
CA SER A 193 3.46 -14.09 -13.57
C SER A 193 3.90 -12.85 -12.80
N GLY A 194 4.94 -12.93 -11.95
CA GLY A 194 5.36 -11.81 -11.12
C GLY A 194 6.10 -12.21 -9.85
N GLY A 195 5.75 -11.65 -8.70
CA GLY A 195 6.37 -11.99 -7.42
C GLY A 195 5.49 -11.67 -6.23
N VAL A 196 5.74 -12.30 -5.10
CA VAL A 196 4.96 -12.17 -3.86
C VAL A 196 5.85 -12.11 -2.64
N TRP A 197 5.37 -11.43 -1.61
CA TRP A 197 5.90 -11.51 -0.27
C TRP A 197 5.18 -12.61 0.51
N VAL A 198 5.95 -13.42 1.21
CA VAL A 198 5.45 -14.50 2.06
C VAL A 198 5.62 -14.17 3.52
N VAL A 199 4.84 -14.83 4.37
CA VAL A 199 4.95 -14.74 5.82
C VAL A 199 6.23 -15.44 6.27
N PRO A 200 7.02 -14.88 7.23
CA PRO A 200 8.21 -15.56 7.77
C PRO A 200 7.86 -16.92 8.36
N GLU A 201 8.85 -17.81 8.39
CA GLU A 201 8.70 -19.20 8.85
C GLU A 201 9.07 -19.39 10.34
N PHE A 202 9.35 -18.31 11.09
CA PHE A 202 9.75 -18.41 12.48
C PHE A 202 9.31 -17.20 13.29
N GLY A 203 9.19 -17.40 14.59
CA GLY A 203 8.98 -16.36 15.58
C GLY A 203 10.20 -16.23 16.50
N ILE A 204 10.14 -15.29 17.42
CA ILE A 204 11.14 -15.11 18.48
C ILE A 204 10.51 -15.56 19.79
N ASP A 205 11.16 -16.52 20.47
CA ASP A 205 10.81 -16.87 21.84
C ASP A 205 11.18 -15.70 22.76
N ARG A 206 10.20 -15.20 23.49
CA ARG A 206 10.38 -14.01 24.33
C ARG A 206 11.31 -14.22 25.51
N GLN A 207 11.36 -15.45 26.05
CA GLN A 207 12.16 -15.74 27.24
C GLN A 207 13.63 -15.93 26.89
N THR A 208 13.89 -16.61 25.77
CA THR A 208 15.25 -16.95 25.34
C THR A 208 15.83 -15.92 24.36
N GLY A 209 15.01 -15.11 23.72
CA GLY A 209 15.41 -14.21 22.64
C GLY A 209 15.89 -14.94 21.38
N GLN A 210 15.65 -16.24 21.28
CA GLN A 210 16.06 -17.06 20.13
C GLN A 210 14.89 -17.24 19.15
N TRP A 211 15.22 -17.46 17.90
CA TRP A 211 14.23 -17.86 16.92
C TRP A 211 13.73 -19.27 17.19
N THR A 212 12.45 -19.48 16.94
CA THR A 212 11.80 -20.78 17.01
C THR A 212 11.47 -21.24 15.59
N GLU A 213 11.44 -22.54 15.38
CA GLU A 213 10.96 -23.13 14.12
C GLU A 213 9.43 -23.14 14.05
N SER A 214 8.75 -22.49 14.99
CA SER A 214 7.30 -22.57 15.07
C SER A 214 6.60 -21.30 15.47
N TYR A 215 5.57 -20.99 14.69
CA TYR A 215 4.49 -20.11 15.09
C TYR A 215 3.39 -20.92 15.78
N ALA A 216 2.59 -20.26 16.61
CA ALA A 216 1.39 -20.88 17.18
C ALA A 216 0.36 -21.28 16.13
N ARG A 217 0.35 -20.56 15.00
CA ARG A 217 -0.47 -20.88 13.82
C ARG A 217 0.43 -21.17 12.62
N ARG A 218 0.79 -22.43 12.53
CA ARG A 218 1.62 -22.93 11.43
C ARG A 218 0.93 -22.95 10.07
N ASP A 219 -0.40 -22.87 10.05
CA ASP A 219 -1.20 -22.81 8.86
C ASP A 219 -0.92 -21.57 8.01
N THR A 220 -0.39 -20.48 8.61
CA THR A 220 -0.04 -19.25 7.88
C THR A 220 1.45 -19.07 7.61
N GLU A 221 2.30 -19.92 8.19
CA GLU A 221 3.75 -19.83 8.07
C GLU A 221 4.23 -20.13 6.65
N GLY A 222 5.06 -19.25 6.09
CA GLY A 222 5.67 -19.41 4.76
C GLY A 222 4.71 -19.30 3.57
N PHE A 223 3.43 -18.95 3.76
CA PHE A 223 2.49 -18.76 2.66
C PHE A 223 2.44 -17.29 2.20
N SER A 224 1.88 -17.07 1.01
CA SER A 224 1.77 -15.74 0.40
C SER A 224 0.85 -14.84 1.20
N ASN A 225 1.27 -13.57 1.41
CA ASN A 225 0.41 -12.58 2.04
C ASN A 225 -0.84 -12.32 1.19
N PRO A 226 -2.00 -11.99 1.80
CA PRO A 226 -3.18 -11.51 1.09
C PRO A 226 -2.93 -10.25 0.27
N ASP A 227 -3.75 -10.02 -0.76
CA ASP A 227 -3.57 -8.97 -1.75
C ASP A 227 -3.46 -7.58 -1.13
N ASN A 228 -4.33 -7.24 -0.17
CA ASN A 228 -4.26 -5.97 0.54
C ASN A 228 -2.92 -5.75 1.29
N LYS A 229 -2.35 -6.80 1.87
CA LYS A 229 -1.04 -6.74 2.53
C LYS A 229 0.09 -6.54 1.51
N GLN A 230 0.05 -7.28 0.40
CA GLN A 230 0.98 -7.10 -0.71
C GLN A 230 0.95 -5.67 -1.24
N ASN A 231 -0.24 -5.10 -1.37
CA ASN A 231 -0.45 -3.75 -1.90
C ASN A 231 0.12 -2.66 -0.99
N HIS A 232 0.00 -2.78 0.32
CA HIS A 232 0.70 -1.86 1.24
C HIS A 232 2.22 -1.93 1.09
N ILE A 233 2.78 -3.14 0.96
CA ILE A 233 4.22 -3.32 0.75
C ILE A 233 4.66 -2.73 -0.60
N ALA A 234 3.91 -2.95 -1.67
CA ALA A 234 4.20 -2.39 -2.99
C ALA A 234 4.20 -0.86 -2.98
N ARG A 235 3.24 -0.23 -2.30
CA ARG A 235 3.17 1.23 -2.13
C ARG A 235 4.36 1.79 -1.33
N TRP A 236 4.85 1.08 -0.32
CA TRP A 236 6.07 1.44 0.39
C TRP A 236 7.30 1.34 -0.51
N LEU A 237 7.44 0.27 -1.29
CA LEU A 237 8.53 0.12 -2.26
C LEU A 237 8.53 1.22 -3.30
N MET A 238 7.36 1.63 -3.80
CA MET A 238 7.26 2.77 -4.71
C MET A 238 7.71 4.07 -4.07
N ALA A 239 7.33 4.35 -2.83
CA ALA A 239 7.80 5.52 -2.11
C ALA A 239 9.34 5.52 -1.97
N MET A 240 9.97 4.37 -1.69
CA MET A 240 11.43 4.25 -1.66
C MET A 240 12.05 4.51 -3.04
N HIS A 241 11.45 3.99 -4.11
CA HIS A 241 11.92 4.24 -5.47
C HIS A 241 11.86 5.74 -5.82
N GLU A 242 10.77 6.42 -5.51
CA GLU A 242 10.57 7.85 -5.81
C GLU A 242 11.52 8.77 -5.04
N VAL A 243 11.84 8.42 -3.80
CA VAL A 243 12.61 9.30 -2.91
C VAL A 243 14.11 9.04 -3.02
N SER A 244 14.54 7.80 -3.20
CA SER A 244 15.95 7.40 -3.17
C SER A 244 16.40 6.59 -4.39
N ALA A 245 15.50 6.31 -5.35
CA ALA A 245 15.77 5.43 -6.49
C ALA A 245 16.33 4.06 -6.08
N GLN A 246 15.91 3.56 -4.92
CA GLN A 246 16.39 2.30 -4.37
C GLN A 246 16.19 1.15 -5.36
N ALA A 247 17.28 0.45 -5.65
CA ALA A 247 17.30 -0.60 -6.66
C ALA A 247 16.34 -1.76 -6.33
N GLY A 248 15.62 -2.24 -7.34
CA GLY A 248 14.70 -3.37 -7.23
C GLY A 248 13.37 -3.07 -6.52
N CYS A 249 13.15 -1.85 -6.02
CA CYS A 249 11.89 -1.49 -5.37
C CYS A 249 10.74 -1.40 -6.38
N LYS A 250 10.93 -0.61 -7.44
CA LYS A 250 9.94 -0.47 -8.52
C LYS A 250 9.64 -1.82 -9.18
N GLU A 251 10.67 -2.58 -9.49
CA GLU A 251 10.55 -3.88 -10.14
C GLU A 251 9.72 -4.87 -9.31
N ARG A 252 9.93 -4.91 -7.98
CA ARG A 252 9.14 -5.79 -7.10
C ARG A 252 7.69 -5.33 -6.98
N ALA A 253 7.44 -4.04 -6.87
CA ALA A 253 6.09 -3.50 -6.86
C ALA A 253 5.37 -3.83 -8.19
N GLU A 254 6.03 -3.62 -9.32
CA GLU A 254 5.51 -3.94 -10.64
C GLU A 254 5.24 -5.44 -10.83
N GLN A 255 6.15 -6.30 -10.36
CA GLN A 255 5.96 -7.76 -10.42
C GLN A 255 4.77 -8.22 -9.58
N TRP A 256 4.56 -7.63 -8.40
CA TRP A 256 3.36 -7.90 -7.62
C TRP A 256 2.10 -7.44 -8.36
N TRP A 257 2.06 -6.23 -8.86
CA TRP A 257 0.89 -5.70 -9.56
C TRP A 257 0.58 -6.46 -10.86
N LYS A 258 1.58 -6.96 -11.59
CA LYS A 258 1.37 -7.88 -12.73
C LYS A 258 0.66 -9.15 -12.31
N LEU A 259 1.09 -9.77 -11.20
CA LEU A 259 0.44 -10.95 -10.66
C LEU A 259 -0.99 -10.64 -10.23
N MET A 260 -1.22 -9.57 -9.46
CA MET A 260 -2.54 -9.13 -9.04
C MET A 260 -3.45 -8.89 -10.26
N ARG A 261 -2.97 -8.14 -11.25
CA ARG A 261 -3.75 -7.85 -12.47
C ARG A 261 -4.17 -9.12 -13.21
N SER A 262 -3.32 -10.15 -13.24
CA SER A 262 -3.63 -11.44 -13.86
C SER A 262 -4.72 -12.25 -13.15
N ARG A 263 -4.96 -11.98 -11.86
CA ARG A 263 -6.00 -12.61 -11.03
C ARG A 263 -7.34 -11.90 -11.08
N MET A 264 -7.35 -10.63 -11.49
CA MET A 264 -8.58 -9.85 -11.60
C MET A 264 -9.42 -10.36 -12.77
N LYS A 265 -10.61 -10.88 -12.44
CA LYS A 265 -11.57 -11.40 -13.42
C LYS A 265 -12.54 -10.30 -13.81
N THR A 266 -13.09 -10.40 -15.03
CA THR A 266 -14.14 -9.50 -15.47
C THR A 266 -15.50 -10.21 -15.45
N ARG A 267 -16.55 -9.43 -15.19
CA ARG A 267 -17.95 -9.83 -15.25
C ARG A 267 -18.72 -8.97 -16.24
N GLU A 268 -19.93 -9.39 -16.60
CA GLU A 268 -20.83 -8.68 -17.50
C GLU A 268 -20.15 -8.18 -18.77
N GLN A 269 -19.64 -9.12 -19.57
CA GLN A 269 -18.96 -8.83 -20.85
C GLN A 269 -17.73 -7.91 -20.71
N GLY A 270 -17.05 -7.97 -19.56
CA GLY A 270 -15.84 -7.22 -19.32
C GLY A 270 -16.04 -5.85 -18.64
N LYS A 271 -17.27 -5.53 -18.22
CA LYS A 271 -17.62 -4.23 -17.65
C LYS A 271 -17.09 -4.02 -16.22
N TYR A 272 -17.14 -5.06 -15.37
CA TYR A 272 -16.79 -4.97 -13.95
C TYR A 272 -15.63 -5.87 -13.60
N PHE A 273 -14.83 -5.47 -12.60
CA PHE A 273 -13.82 -6.32 -12.00
C PHE A 273 -14.34 -7.04 -10.75
N VAL A 274 -13.84 -8.27 -10.57
CA VAL A 274 -13.95 -9.03 -9.32
C VAL A 274 -12.64 -9.78 -9.11
N TRP A 275 -12.16 -9.85 -7.85
CA TRP A 275 -10.98 -10.63 -7.49
C TRP A 275 -11.11 -11.18 -6.07
N ASN A 276 -10.35 -12.21 -5.77
CA ASN A 276 -10.31 -12.83 -4.46
C ASN A 276 -9.41 -12.01 -3.52
N TYR A 277 -9.68 -12.13 -2.23
CA TYR A 277 -8.83 -11.56 -1.17
C TYR A 277 -7.44 -12.17 -1.12
N TRP A 278 -7.35 -13.47 -1.45
CA TRP A 278 -6.14 -14.24 -1.51
C TRP A 278 -6.29 -15.36 -2.55
N GLU A 279 -5.20 -15.62 -3.26
CA GLU A 279 -5.06 -16.78 -4.16
C GLU A 279 -3.66 -17.37 -4.04
N PRO A 280 -3.50 -18.71 -4.18
CA PRO A 280 -2.20 -19.33 -4.22
C PRO A 280 -1.30 -18.72 -5.29
N ALA A 281 -0.03 -18.47 -4.94
CA ALA A 281 0.96 -17.94 -5.86
C ALA A 281 2.01 -18.97 -6.26
N GLY A 282 2.26 -19.96 -5.41
CA GLY A 282 3.25 -20.99 -5.66
C GLY A 282 3.00 -22.27 -4.88
N PRO A 283 3.86 -23.29 -5.05
CA PRO A 283 3.69 -24.59 -4.38
C PRO A 283 3.58 -24.52 -2.86
N TRP A 284 4.21 -23.51 -2.26
CA TRP A 284 4.18 -23.26 -0.81
C TRP A 284 2.79 -22.87 -0.27
N ASP A 285 1.86 -22.53 -1.13
CA ASP A 285 0.49 -22.14 -0.77
C ASP A 285 -0.48 -23.33 -0.77
N PHE A 286 0.02 -24.54 -1.00
CA PHE A 286 -0.77 -25.76 -1.01
C PHE A 286 -0.36 -26.69 0.13
N LYS A 287 -1.33 -27.46 0.63
CA LYS A 287 -1.12 -28.57 1.54
C LYS A 287 -0.64 -29.81 0.77
N PRO A 288 -0.12 -30.84 1.46
CA PRO A 288 0.29 -32.08 0.79
C PRO A 288 -0.81 -32.78 -0.02
N ASP A 289 -2.08 -32.56 0.33
CA ASP A 289 -3.25 -33.09 -0.39
C ASP A 289 -3.63 -32.27 -1.64
N GLY A 290 -2.88 -31.21 -1.95
CA GLY A 290 -3.13 -30.32 -3.07
C GLY A 290 -4.19 -29.23 -2.80
N SER A 291 -4.80 -29.20 -1.63
CA SER A 291 -5.73 -28.13 -1.25
C SER A 291 -4.99 -26.84 -0.90
N PRO A 292 -5.58 -25.64 -1.17
CA PRO A 292 -5.00 -24.39 -0.72
C PRO A 292 -4.83 -24.33 0.81
N ARG A 293 -3.74 -23.73 1.29
CA ARG A 293 -3.48 -23.55 2.73
C ARG A 293 -4.37 -22.49 3.37
N HIS A 294 -4.90 -21.60 2.57
CA HIS A 294 -5.80 -20.54 3.02
C HIS A 294 -7.08 -20.53 2.19
N TRP A 295 -8.11 -19.91 2.70
CA TRP A 295 -9.38 -19.73 2.01
C TRP A 295 -9.24 -18.84 0.76
N VAL A 296 -9.84 -19.24 -0.34
CA VAL A 296 -9.88 -18.52 -1.61
C VAL A 296 -11.29 -18.00 -1.84
N GLY A 297 -11.43 -16.70 -2.03
CA GLY A 297 -12.74 -16.07 -2.25
C GLY A 297 -12.73 -14.57 -2.00
N VAL A 298 -13.91 -13.95 -2.18
CA VAL A 298 -14.12 -12.53 -1.91
C VAL A 298 -14.32 -12.30 -0.42
N HIS A 299 -13.46 -11.50 0.19
CA HIS A 299 -13.55 -11.19 1.62
C HIS A 299 -14.80 -10.33 1.93
N PRO A 300 -15.51 -10.62 3.02
CA PRO A 300 -16.71 -9.86 3.39
C PRO A 300 -16.45 -8.44 3.89
N ASN A 301 -15.20 -8.08 4.24
CA ASN A 301 -14.83 -6.72 4.63
C ASN A 301 -14.40 -5.90 3.39
N GLY A 302 -15.22 -4.93 3.00
CA GLY A 302 -14.96 -4.05 1.85
C GLY A 302 -13.72 -3.17 1.99
N GLY A 303 -13.24 -2.94 3.22
CA GLY A 303 -12.04 -2.12 3.48
C GLY A 303 -10.77 -2.68 2.84
N TYR A 304 -10.67 -4.01 2.69
CA TYR A 304 -9.51 -4.62 2.04
C TYR A 304 -9.45 -4.29 0.55
N TYR A 305 -10.60 -4.24 -0.12
CA TYR A 305 -10.68 -3.85 -1.53
C TYR A 305 -10.41 -2.37 -1.76
N GLN A 306 -10.73 -1.51 -0.79
CA GLN A 306 -10.31 -0.11 -0.85
C GLN A 306 -8.78 0.02 -0.87
N ILE A 307 -8.08 -0.75 -0.05
CA ILE A 307 -6.60 -0.78 -0.04
C ILE A 307 -6.05 -1.24 -1.39
N ASP A 308 -6.66 -2.28 -1.96
CA ASP A 308 -6.27 -2.79 -3.27
C ASP A 308 -6.45 -1.73 -4.36
N VAL A 309 -7.59 -1.05 -4.38
CA VAL A 309 -7.88 0.01 -5.36
C VAL A 309 -6.97 1.22 -5.18
N GLU A 310 -6.64 1.61 -3.95
CA GLU A 310 -5.63 2.65 -3.71
C GLU A 310 -4.28 2.30 -4.33
N ALA A 311 -3.84 1.05 -4.22
CA ALA A 311 -2.58 0.61 -4.80
C ALA A 311 -2.64 0.49 -6.32
N ILE A 312 -3.77 0.09 -6.88
CA ILE A 312 -4.00 0.06 -8.34
C ILE A 312 -3.96 1.48 -8.90
N VAL A 313 -4.58 2.44 -8.23
CA VAL A 313 -4.54 3.85 -8.65
C VAL A 313 -3.12 4.40 -8.54
N ASP A 314 -2.39 4.12 -7.46
CA ASP A 314 -0.97 4.50 -7.35
C ASP A 314 -0.17 3.91 -8.52
N ALA A 315 -0.36 2.64 -8.87
CA ALA A 315 0.32 2.00 -10.01
C ALA A 315 -0.06 2.66 -11.36
N TYR A 316 -1.34 2.96 -11.56
CA TYR A 316 -1.84 3.67 -12.74
C TYR A 316 -1.19 5.07 -12.88
N GLU A 317 -1.14 5.85 -11.81
CA GLU A 317 -0.53 7.19 -11.79
C GLU A 317 0.98 7.15 -12.12
N HIS A 318 1.63 6.03 -11.83
CA HIS A 318 3.04 5.79 -12.19
C HIS A 318 3.23 5.14 -13.58
N ASN A 319 2.17 4.98 -14.36
CA ASN A 319 2.17 4.29 -15.66
C ASN A 319 2.70 2.85 -15.56
N LEU A 320 2.33 2.14 -14.51
CA LEU A 320 2.72 0.74 -14.25
C LEU A 320 1.49 -0.17 -14.35
N VAL A 321 1.60 -1.24 -15.13
CA VAL A 321 0.68 -2.39 -15.19
C VAL A 321 -0.77 -2.05 -15.54
N PHE A 322 -1.40 -1.12 -14.82
CA PHE A 322 -2.80 -0.72 -15.00
C PHE A 322 -2.92 0.46 -15.95
N ASN A 323 -3.99 0.48 -16.73
CA ASN A 323 -4.26 1.50 -17.73
C ASN A 323 -5.65 2.12 -17.55
N GLN A 324 -6.02 3.07 -18.41
CA GLN A 324 -7.31 3.77 -18.33
C GLN A 324 -8.51 2.79 -18.37
N ASN A 325 -8.48 1.76 -19.21
CA ASN A 325 -9.58 0.78 -19.27
C ASN A 325 -9.74 0.01 -17.94
N ASP A 326 -8.64 -0.23 -17.23
CA ASP A 326 -8.70 -0.87 -15.91
C ASP A 326 -9.31 0.08 -14.88
N LEU A 327 -8.94 1.36 -14.93
CA LEU A 327 -9.51 2.39 -14.07
C LEU A 327 -11.02 2.57 -14.33
N ASP A 328 -11.44 2.64 -15.61
CA ASP A 328 -12.84 2.76 -16.00
C ASP A 328 -13.68 1.57 -15.48
N ARG A 329 -13.13 0.35 -15.53
CA ARG A 329 -13.78 -0.84 -14.96
C ARG A 329 -13.90 -0.79 -13.45
N LEU A 330 -12.87 -0.28 -12.74
CA LEU A 330 -12.96 -0.08 -11.29
C LEU A 330 -14.02 0.95 -10.94
N VAL A 331 -14.05 2.08 -11.66
CA VAL A 331 -15.11 3.08 -11.51
C VAL A 331 -16.49 2.45 -11.74
N ALA A 332 -16.67 1.73 -12.85
CA ALA A 332 -17.93 1.06 -13.15
C ALA A 332 -18.30 0.02 -12.07
N THR A 333 -17.33 -0.74 -11.56
CA THR A 333 -17.56 -1.69 -10.47
C THR A 333 -18.08 -0.99 -9.23
N ASN A 334 -17.43 0.08 -8.78
CA ASN A 334 -17.83 0.78 -7.57
C ASN A 334 -19.13 1.58 -7.74
N ARG A 335 -19.28 2.28 -8.88
CA ARG A 335 -20.40 3.17 -9.16
C ARG A 335 -21.67 2.43 -9.60
N ASP A 336 -21.53 1.51 -10.57
CA ASP A 336 -22.70 0.95 -11.25
C ASP A 336 -23.13 -0.39 -10.64
N PHE A 337 -22.17 -1.18 -10.09
CA PHE A 337 -22.46 -2.51 -9.55
C PHE A 337 -22.59 -2.49 -8.02
N MET A 338 -21.66 -1.85 -7.29
CA MET A 338 -21.65 -1.95 -5.82
C MET A 338 -22.60 -0.95 -5.15
N TRP A 339 -22.72 0.26 -5.68
CA TRP A 339 -23.44 1.37 -5.05
C TRP A 339 -24.97 1.26 -5.22
N ASN A 340 -25.73 1.61 -4.17
CA ASN A 340 -27.21 1.63 -4.14
C ASN A 340 -27.85 2.81 -4.89
N GLN A 341 -27.10 3.60 -5.63
CA GLN A 341 -27.54 4.76 -6.43
C GLN A 341 -28.16 5.90 -5.61
N GLN A 342 -27.89 5.98 -4.29
CA GLN A 342 -28.38 7.05 -3.42
C GLN A 342 -27.23 7.95 -2.97
N ILE A 343 -27.27 9.23 -3.34
CA ILE A 343 -26.22 10.20 -2.96
C ILE A 343 -26.12 10.33 -1.44
N THR A 344 -27.27 10.57 -0.77
CA THR A 344 -27.33 10.62 0.69
C THR A 344 -27.69 9.25 1.23
N GLY A 345 -26.98 8.77 2.24
CA GLY A 345 -27.15 7.40 2.76
C GLY A 345 -26.61 6.35 1.79
N ALA A 346 -25.54 6.66 1.09
CA ALA A 346 -24.89 5.76 0.17
C ALA A 346 -24.49 4.45 0.85
N ARG A 347 -24.82 3.32 0.21
CA ARG A 347 -24.43 1.97 0.64
C ARG A 347 -23.80 1.23 -0.52
N PHE A 348 -22.88 0.36 -0.19
CA PHE A 348 -22.14 -0.42 -1.17
C PHE A 348 -22.23 -1.89 -0.80
N GLN A 349 -22.63 -2.72 -1.75
CA GLN A 349 -22.60 -4.17 -1.61
C GLN A 349 -21.18 -4.72 -1.82
N ARG A 350 -20.99 -5.99 -1.56
CA ARG A 350 -19.74 -6.69 -1.85
C ARG A 350 -19.38 -6.63 -3.34
N ILE A 351 -18.11 -6.66 -3.65
CA ILE A 351 -17.57 -6.66 -5.03
C ILE A 351 -18.09 -7.85 -5.89
N ASP A 352 -18.51 -8.94 -5.28
CA ASP A 352 -19.08 -10.11 -5.95
C ASP A 352 -20.62 -10.12 -5.93
N GLY A 353 -21.26 -9.16 -5.29
CA GLY A 353 -22.71 -9.12 -5.06
C GLY A 353 -23.22 -10.16 -4.07
N GLY A 354 -22.31 -10.82 -3.33
CA GLY A 354 -22.68 -11.82 -2.33
C GLY A 354 -23.36 -11.20 -1.10
N GLU A 355 -24.05 -12.06 -0.33
CA GLU A 355 -24.72 -11.65 0.90
C GLU A 355 -23.71 -11.09 1.93
N PRO A 356 -24.08 -10.06 2.71
CA PRO A 356 -23.28 -9.55 3.79
C PRO A 356 -23.01 -10.63 4.85
N ASP A 357 -21.77 -10.75 5.29
CA ASP A 357 -21.43 -11.54 6.48
C ASP A 357 -21.96 -10.82 7.73
N PRO A 358 -22.65 -11.51 8.66
CA PRO A 358 -23.16 -10.88 9.89
C PRO A 358 -22.12 -10.11 10.70
N ARG A 359 -20.85 -10.50 10.61
CA ARG A 359 -19.73 -9.80 11.30
C ARG A 359 -19.35 -8.48 10.63
N TRP A 360 -19.68 -8.32 9.34
CA TRP A 360 -19.29 -7.18 8.51
C TRP A 360 -20.49 -6.53 7.81
N LYS A 361 -21.70 -6.74 8.34
CA LYS A 361 -22.97 -6.30 7.72
C LYS A 361 -23.02 -4.80 7.43
N ASP A 362 -22.30 -3.99 8.21
CA ASP A 362 -22.27 -2.54 8.05
C ASP A 362 -21.16 -2.07 7.07
N SER A 363 -20.29 -2.98 6.63
CA SER A 363 -19.16 -2.70 5.72
C SER A 363 -18.94 -3.79 4.67
N PRO A 364 -20.01 -4.37 4.05
CA PRO A 364 -19.83 -5.42 3.04
C PRO A 364 -19.12 -4.91 1.78
N GLY A 365 -19.26 -3.62 1.48
CA GLY A 365 -18.55 -2.85 0.48
C GLY A 365 -18.43 -1.40 0.93
N MET A 366 -17.70 -0.61 0.18
CA MET A 366 -17.54 0.82 0.45
C MET A 366 -17.23 1.63 -0.80
N LEU A 367 -17.37 2.93 -0.70
CA LEU A 367 -16.84 3.85 -1.70
C LEU A 367 -15.31 3.73 -1.76
N TRP A 368 -14.77 3.47 -2.93
CA TRP A 368 -13.33 3.46 -3.15
C TRP A 368 -12.82 4.89 -3.37
N THR A 369 -12.33 5.49 -2.29
CA THR A 369 -11.96 6.91 -2.26
C THR A 369 -10.87 7.29 -3.26
N ALA A 370 -9.99 6.37 -3.61
CA ALA A 370 -8.97 6.59 -4.63
C ALA A 370 -9.54 6.86 -6.04
N LEU A 371 -10.79 6.43 -6.31
CA LEU A 371 -11.47 6.67 -7.59
C LEU A 371 -12.21 8.01 -7.66
N VAL A 372 -12.37 8.69 -6.53
CA VAL A 372 -13.11 9.96 -6.45
C VAL A 372 -12.59 11.05 -7.41
N PRO A 373 -11.28 11.19 -7.65
CA PRO A 373 -10.75 12.14 -8.62
C PRO A 373 -11.09 11.80 -10.09
N TYR A 374 -11.50 10.57 -10.37
CA TYR A 374 -11.69 10.04 -11.73
C TYR A 374 -13.17 9.90 -12.14
N ASP A 375 -14.11 10.16 -11.22
CA ASP A 375 -15.54 10.06 -11.52
C ASP A 375 -16.37 11.09 -10.75
N ALA A 376 -17.09 11.93 -11.48
CA ALA A 376 -17.90 13.02 -10.91
C ALA A 376 -19.03 12.51 -10.02
N THR A 377 -19.60 11.32 -10.29
CA THR A 377 -20.67 10.73 -9.49
C THR A 377 -20.13 10.21 -8.17
N LEU A 378 -19.04 9.44 -8.19
CA LEU A 378 -18.36 8.99 -6.97
C LEU A 378 -17.89 10.18 -6.12
N ARG A 379 -17.45 11.27 -6.76
CA ARG A 379 -17.11 12.50 -6.08
C ARG A 379 -18.31 13.10 -5.33
N LYS A 380 -19.48 13.20 -5.96
CA LYS A 380 -20.71 13.68 -5.30
C LYS A 380 -21.10 12.80 -4.11
N VAL A 381 -21.01 11.47 -4.27
CA VAL A 381 -21.26 10.52 -3.18
C VAL A 381 -20.27 10.73 -2.03
N PHE A 382 -18.99 10.89 -2.33
CA PHE A 382 -17.97 11.15 -1.32
C PHE A 382 -18.26 12.44 -0.55
N LEU A 383 -18.48 13.54 -1.24
CA LEU A 383 -18.74 14.84 -0.61
C LEU A 383 -19.99 14.83 0.29
N ALA A 384 -21.03 14.10 -0.10
CA ALA A 384 -22.27 14.00 0.67
C ALA A 384 -22.17 13.11 1.92
N ASN A 385 -21.22 12.19 1.98
CA ASN A 385 -21.13 11.17 3.04
C ASN A 385 -19.82 11.21 3.84
N HIS A 386 -18.83 11.99 3.41
CA HIS A 386 -17.53 12.02 4.07
C HIS A 386 -17.61 12.62 5.48
N ASN A 387 -17.05 11.90 6.45
CA ASN A 387 -16.90 12.38 7.82
C ASN A 387 -15.42 12.58 8.18
N PRO A 388 -14.95 13.85 8.21
CA PRO A 388 -13.57 14.15 8.60
C PRO A 388 -13.20 13.69 10.02
N ALA A 389 -14.18 13.62 10.92
CA ALA A 389 -14.02 13.21 12.30
C ALA A 389 -14.38 11.72 12.48
N SER A 390 -13.73 10.85 11.72
CA SER A 390 -13.87 9.39 11.81
C SER A 390 -12.51 8.73 11.73
N TRP A 391 -12.40 7.48 12.18
CA TRP A 391 -11.16 6.70 12.05
C TRP A 391 -10.67 6.64 10.59
N GLY A 392 -11.55 6.36 9.63
CA GLY A 392 -11.22 6.39 8.20
C GLY A 392 -10.81 7.79 7.72
N GLY A 393 -11.35 8.84 8.33
CA GLY A 393 -11.03 10.24 8.03
C GLY A 393 -9.60 10.65 8.43
N ILE A 394 -8.96 9.96 9.38
CA ILE A 394 -7.61 10.31 9.87
C ILE A 394 -6.61 10.43 8.70
N GLY A 395 -6.57 9.46 7.81
CA GLY A 395 -5.70 9.48 6.64
C GLY A 395 -6.35 10.07 5.39
N SER A 396 -7.61 9.75 5.13
CA SER A 396 -8.29 10.08 3.87
C SER A 396 -8.64 11.57 3.71
N THR A 397 -9.02 12.27 4.79
CA THR A 397 -9.37 13.70 4.72
C THR A 397 -8.19 14.55 4.24
N PRO A 398 -7.00 14.54 4.91
CA PRO A 398 -5.90 15.36 4.46
C PRO A 398 -5.30 14.88 3.14
N TRP A 399 -5.38 13.59 2.84
CA TRP A 399 -4.99 13.06 1.52
C TRP A 399 -5.83 13.67 0.40
N PHE A 400 -7.16 13.65 0.56
CA PHE A 400 -8.07 14.21 -0.43
C PHE A 400 -7.87 15.73 -0.58
N VAL A 401 -7.79 16.46 0.53
CA VAL A 401 -7.55 17.91 0.49
C VAL A 401 -6.20 18.23 -0.16
N ALA A 402 -5.13 17.48 0.12
CA ALA A 402 -3.85 17.70 -0.51
C ALA A 402 -3.88 17.52 -2.04
N ARG A 403 -4.72 16.60 -2.55
CA ARG A 403 -4.94 16.42 -4.00
C ARG A 403 -5.79 17.55 -4.62
N GLU A 404 -6.76 18.06 -3.90
CA GLU A 404 -7.60 19.17 -4.37
C GLU A 404 -6.80 20.49 -4.50
N LEU A 405 -5.78 20.67 -3.66
CA LEU A 405 -4.96 21.88 -3.62
C LEU A 405 -3.70 21.80 -4.51
N ALA A 406 -3.36 20.62 -5.00
CA ALA A 406 -2.23 20.41 -5.91
C ALA A 406 -2.59 20.86 -7.33
#